data_dde4edfeaa641420b3f1499fa2ea2cb0
#
_entry.id   dde4edfeaa641420b3f1499fa2ea2cb0
#
_cell.length_a   1.000
_cell.length_b   1.000
_cell.length_c   1.000
_cell.angle_alpha   90.00
_cell.angle_beta   90.00
_cell.angle_gamma   90.00
#
_symmetry.space_group_name_H-M   'P 1'
#
loop_
_entity.id
_entity.type
_entity.pdbx_description
1 polymer ?
#
loop_
_entity_poly.entity_id
_entity_poly.type
_entity_poly.pdbx_seq_one_letter_code
_entity_poly.pdbx_strand_id
1 'polypeptide(L)'
;MSNPAFTFDHIHIISQTPHESANWYVEMFGAEIVADKIAYGAPQIFLELGGKTLIIRGHREGETPMPARPIQPFARFSSHNAWGTDHFGFLYHGDLRAFHDELRAKGVQFPVELKQGNGGHLLCYVSAPDGVSI
;
A
#
# COMPACT_ATOMS: atom_id res chain seq x y z
N MET A 1 25.94 -1.37 -7.69
CA MET A 1 25.54 -2.40 -6.71
C MET A 1 25.05 -1.72 -5.44
N SER A 2 24.01 -2.27 -4.83
CA SER A 2 23.57 -1.78 -3.53
C SER A 2 24.56 -2.14 -2.44
N ASN A 3 24.57 -1.32 -1.37
CA ASN A 3 25.39 -1.59 -0.21
C ASN A 3 24.80 -2.78 0.57
N PRO A 4 25.53 -3.88 0.77
CA PRO A 4 25.01 -5.07 1.46
C PRO A 4 24.74 -4.86 2.96
N ALA A 5 25.17 -3.72 3.53
CA ALA A 5 24.84 -3.36 4.91
C ALA A 5 23.37 -2.92 5.09
N PHE A 6 22.65 -2.64 4.00
CA PHE A 6 21.23 -2.22 4.04
C PHE A 6 20.34 -3.30 3.46
N THR A 7 19.25 -3.57 4.17
CA THR A 7 18.13 -4.39 3.71
C THR A 7 16.85 -3.58 3.87
N PHE A 8 15.97 -3.64 2.90
CA PHE A 8 14.65 -3.00 3.05
C PHE A 8 13.87 -3.72 4.15
N ASP A 9 13.38 -2.97 5.13
CA ASP A 9 12.75 -3.52 6.32
C ASP A 9 11.23 -3.35 6.31
N HIS A 10 10.73 -2.12 6.31
CA HIS A 10 9.30 -1.89 6.44
C HIS A 10 8.82 -0.62 5.75
N ILE A 11 7.50 -0.55 5.57
CA ILE A 11 6.75 0.65 5.23
C ILE A 11 5.84 0.96 6.41
N HIS A 12 5.79 2.22 6.82
CA HIS A 12 4.99 2.67 7.94
C HIS A 12 3.91 3.63 7.46
N ILE A 13 2.64 3.27 7.68
CA ILE A 13 1.47 4.02 7.25
C ILE A 13 0.73 4.53 8.48
N ILE A 14 0.36 5.81 8.46
CA ILE A 14 -0.52 6.41 9.46
C ILE A 14 -1.94 6.39 8.90
N SER A 15 -2.87 5.85 9.67
CA SER A 15 -4.26 5.63 9.25
C SER A 15 -5.23 6.26 10.24
N GLN A 16 -6.33 6.81 9.71
CA GLN A 16 -7.44 7.23 10.56
C GLN A 16 -8.20 6.03 11.14
N THR A 17 -8.19 4.90 10.42
CA THR A 17 -8.88 3.66 10.78
C THR A 17 -7.93 2.47 10.66
N PRO A 18 -6.94 2.35 11.55
CA PRO A 18 -5.83 1.41 11.36
C PRO A 18 -6.27 -0.06 11.25
N HIS A 19 -7.28 -0.48 12.00
CA HIS A 19 -7.78 -1.86 11.91
C HIS A 19 -8.50 -2.13 10.59
N GLU A 20 -9.29 -1.18 10.10
CA GLU A 20 -9.94 -1.30 8.78
C GLU A 20 -8.91 -1.35 7.66
N SER A 21 -7.90 -0.48 7.73
CA SER A 21 -6.81 -0.47 6.76
C SER A 21 -6.03 -1.77 6.76
N ALA A 22 -5.68 -2.29 7.94
CA ALA A 22 -4.99 -3.57 8.07
C ALA A 22 -5.82 -4.71 7.47
N ASN A 23 -7.11 -4.78 7.77
CA ASN A 23 -8.01 -5.79 7.23
C ASN A 23 -8.13 -5.71 5.71
N TRP A 24 -8.07 -4.51 5.13
CA TRP A 24 -8.07 -4.35 3.69
C TRP A 24 -6.85 -5.07 3.05
N TYR A 25 -5.65 -4.91 3.64
CA TYR A 25 -4.46 -5.60 3.15
C TYR A 25 -4.57 -7.12 3.30
N VAL A 26 -5.18 -7.58 4.37
CA VAL A 26 -5.45 -9.03 4.56
C VAL A 26 -6.38 -9.55 3.47
N GLU A 27 -7.49 -8.86 3.24
CA GLU A 27 -8.52 -9.32 2.28
C GLU A 27 -8.06 -9.20 0.84
N MET A 28 -7.37 -8.12 0.48
CA MET A 28 -7.03 -7.85 -0.92
C MET A 28 -5.71 -8.46 -1.34
N PHE A 29 -4.71 -8.45 -0.47
CA PHE A 29 -3.37 -8.92 -0.81
C PHE A 29 -2.93 -10.17 -0.04
N GLY A 30 -3.75 -10.69 0.85
CA GLY A 30 -3.39 -11.86 1.64
C GLY A 30 -2.31 -11.57 2.69
N ALA A 31 -2.22 -10.34 3.18
CA ALA A 31 -1.30 -9.99 4.24
C ALA A 31 -1.64 -10.77 5.52
N GLU A 32 -0.64 -11.03 6.34
CA GLU A 32 -0.80 -11.68 7.64
C GLU A 32 -0.56 -10.67 8.76
N ILE A 33 -1.52 -10.53 9.67
CA ILE A 33 -1.34 -9.71 10.87
C ILE A 33 -0.51 -10.54 11.86
N VAL A 34 0.69 -10.05 12.17
CA VAL A 34 1.61 -10.74 13.09
C VAL A 34 1.67 -10.10 14.47
N ALA A 35 1.21 -8.86 14.62
CA ALA A 35 1.05 -8.21 15.91
C ALA A 35 0.02 -7.09 15.83
N ASP A 36 -0.73 -6.92 16.90
CA ASP A 36 -1.71 -5.86 17.06
C ASP A 36 -1.62 -5.39 18.52
N LYS A 37 -1.10 -4.19 18.71
CA LYS A 37 -0.82 -3.66 20.03
C LYS A 37 -1.04 -2.15 20.11
N ILE A 38 -1.07 -1.64 21.32
CA ILE A 38 -1.05 -0.21 21.57
C ILE A 38 0.41 0.23 21.79
N ALA A 39 0.84 1.23 21.03
CA ALA A 39 2.15 1.82 21.18
C ALA A 39 2.00 3.34 21.16
N TYR A 40 2.55 4.00 22.17
CA TYR A 40 2.45 5.46 22.33
C TYR A 40 1.01 5.97 22.27
N GLY A 41 0.09 5.21 22.87
CA GLY A 41 -1.32 5.58 22.96
C GLY A 41 -2.17 5.33 21.72
N ALA A 42 -1.62 4.70 20.68
CA ALA A 42 -2.34 4.42 19.45
C ALA A 42 -2.25 2.95 19.05
N PRO A 43 -3.25 2.41 18.35
CA PRO A 43 -3.13 1.10 17.71
C PRO A 43 -1.94 1.07 16.76
N GLN A 44 -1.16 0.02 16.82
CA GLN A 44 -0.04 -0.23 15.92
C GLN A 44 -0.08 -1.70 15.51
N ILE A 45 -0.33 -1.92 14.23
CA ILE A 45 -0.57 -3.23 13.65
C ILE A 45 0.57 -3.57 12.71
N PHE A 46 1.17 -4.74 12.91
CA PHE A 46 2.26 -5.23 12.09
C PHE A 46 1.73 -6.32 11.18
N LEU A 47 1.93 -6.15 9.88
CA LEU A 47 1.55 -7.13 8.87
C LEU A 47 2.78 -7.59 8.11
N GLU A 48 2.76 -8.85 7.68
CA GLU A 48 3.70 -9.36 6.70
C GLU A 48 3.04 -9.46 5.34
N LEU A 49 3.71 -8.93 4.33
CA LEU A 49 3.28 -8.96 2.94
C LEU A 49 4.49 -8.89 2.02
N GLY A 50 4.59 -9.86 1.10
CA GLY A 50 5.70 -9.88 0.14
C GLY A 50 7.08 -10.01 0.77
N GLY A 51 7.18 -10.67 1.92
CA GLY A 51 8.44 -10.84 2.65
C GLY A 51 8.92 -9.60 3.39
N LYS A 52 8.06 -8.59 3.53
CA LYS A 52 8.37 -7.33 4.21
C LYS A 52 7.27 -6.97 5.19
N THR A 53 7.58 -6.08 6.11
CA THR A 53 6.65 -5.61 7.13
C THR A 53 5.94 -4.34 6.66
N LEU A 54 4.61 -4.35 6.79
CA LEU A 54 3.80 -3.15 6.79
C LEU A 54 3.42 -2.85 8.24
N ILE A 55 3.65 -1.61 8.67
CA ILE A 55 3.19 -1.12 9.96
C ILE A 55 2.07 -0.13 9.69
N ILE A 56 0.90 -0.38 10.27
CA ILE A 56 -0.25 0.52 10.16
C ILE A 56 -0.59 0.96 11.57
N ARG A 57 -0.56 2.27 11.81
CA ARG A 57 -0.88 2.83 13.12
C ARG A 57 -1.87 3.97 13.04
N GLY A 58 -2.59 4.19 14.13
CA GLY A 58 -3.37 5.40 14.34
C GLY A 58 -2.48 6.60 14.68
N HIS A 59 -3.05 7.80 14.70
CA HIS A 59 -2.31 8.98 15.17
C HIS A 59 -2.10 8.91 16.69
N ARG A 60 -0.95 9.36 17.13
CA ARG A 60 -0.56 9.39 18.53
C ARG A 60 -0.99 10.69 19.18
N GLU A 61 -1.06 10.67 20.51
CA GLU A 61 -1.34 11.89 21.29
C GLU A 61 -0.35 12.99 20.92
N GLY A 62 -0.87 14.18 20.68
CA GLY A 62 -0.06 15.34 20.28
C GLY A 62 0.27 15.44 18.79
N GLU A 63 -0.04 14.42 18.02
CA GLU A 63 0.11 14.48 16.58
C GLU A 63 -1.14 15.08 15.92
N THR A 64 -0.94 15.81 14.83
CA THR A 64 -2.00 16.32 13.97
C THR A 64 -1.68 15.96 12.52
N PRO A 65 -1.90 14.71 12.10
CA PRO A 65 -1.57 14.29 10.75
C PRO A 65 -2.29 15.14 9.70
N MET A 66 -1.56 15.49 8.65
CA MET A 66 -2.15 16.14 7.49
C MET A 66 -3.09 15.16 6.78
N PRO A 67 -4.15 15.66 6.11
CA PRO A 67 -5.00 14.79 5.29
C PRO A 67 -4.19 13.99 4.28
N ALA A 68 -4.64 12.77 3.98
CA ALA A 68 -4.03 11.94 2.96
C ALA A 68 -4.05 12.68 1.61
N ARG A 69 -2.93 12.63 0.90
CA ARG A 69 -2.85 13.23 -0.44
C ARG A 69 -3.67 12.40 -1.42
N PRO A 70 -4.54 13.03 -2.23
CA PRO A 70 -5.32 12.30 -3.22
C PRO A 70 -4.43 11.74 -4.33
N ILE A 71 -4.80 10.58 -4.84
CA ILE A 71 -4.20 10.02 -6.05
C ILE A 71 -4.85 10.71 -7.24
N GLN A 72 -4.03 11.32 -8.10
CA GLN A 72 -4.50 12.07 -9.27
C GLN A 72 -4.24 11.29 -10.55
N PRO A 73 -5.26 11.09 -11.39
CA PRO A 73 -5.09 10.43 -12.68
C PRO A 73 -4.48 11.38 -13.70
N PHE A 74 -3.56 10.86 -14.50
CA PHE A 74 -2.97 11.51 -15.68
C PHE A 74 -3.18 10.59 -16.88
N ALA A 75 -2.92 11.08 -18.10
CA ALA A 75 -3.24 10.35 -19.32
C ALA A 75 -2.62 8.93 -19.39
N ARG A 76 -1.45 8.72 -18.78
CA ARG A 76 -0.74 7.43 -18.86
C ARG A 76 -0.32 6.87 -17.52
N PHE A 77 -0.51 7.61 -16.46
CA PHE A 77 -0.07 7.25 -15.11
C PHE A 77 -0.95 7.92 -14.07
N SER A 78 -0.71 7.61 -12.81
CA SER A 78 -1.28 8.34 -11.68
C SER A 78 -0.18 8.67 -10.68
N SER A 79 -0.41 9.65 -9.84
CA SER A 79 0.56 10.09 -8.84
C SER A 79 -0.14 10.93 -7.78
N HIS A 80 0.52 11.18 -6.66
CA HIS A 80 0.08 12.17 -5.70
C HIS A 80 0.36 13.60 -6.15
N ASN A 81 1.16 13.78 -7.20
CA ASN A 81 1.59 15.08 -7.69
C ASN A 81 2.16 15.97 -6.57
N ALA A 82 2.97 15.38 -5.73
CA ALA A 82 3.61 16.05 -4.60
C ALA A 82 5.02 15.50 -4.40
N TRP A 83 5.89 16.34 -3.87
CA TRP A 83 7.25 15.90 -3.56
C TRP A 83 7.23 14.83 -2.47
N GLY A 84 8.15 13.88 -2.56
CA GLY A 84 8.33 12.77 -1.63
C GLY A 84 7.87 11.45 -2.21
N THR A 85 7.55 10.50 -1.34
CA THR A 85 7.11 9.16 -1.76
C THR A 85 5.79 9.25 -2.50
N ASP A 86 5.75 8.66 -3.69
CA ASP A 86 4.56 8.62 -4.53
C ASP A 86 3.77 7.32 -4.33
N HIS A 87 4.44 6.18 -4.48
CA HIS A 87 3.84 4.86 -4.31
C HIS A 87 4.93 3.85 -3.96
N PHE A 88 4.52 2.67 -3.58
CA PHE A 88 5.39 1.49 -3.51
C PHE A 88 4.73 0.34 -4.25
N GLY A 89 5.49 -0.69 -4.60
CA GLY A 89 4.96 -1.76 -5.43
C GLY A 89 5.43 -3.13 -5.02
N PHE A 90 4.69 -4.11 -5.53
CA PHE A 90 5.00 -5.54 -5.39
C PHE A 90 5.18 -6.16 -6.76
N LEU A 91 5.99 -7.17 -6.82
CA LEU A 91 6.01 -8.10 -7.94
C LEU A 91 5.02 -9.21 -7.63
N TYR A 92 4.01 -9.36 -8.48
CA TYR A 92 3.03 -10.43 -8.33
C TYR A 92 3.50 -11.69 -9.07
N HIS A 93 3.61 -12.78 -8.35
CA HIS A 93 4.01 -14.07 -8.90
C HIS A 93 2.76 -14.89 -9.22
N GLY A 94 2.20 -14.69 -10.41
CA GLY A 94 1.00 -15.38 -10.84
C GLY A 94 0.36 -14.70 -12.04
N ASP A 95 -0.90 -15.01 -12.28
CA ASP A 95 -1.70 -14.39 -13.35
C ASP A 95 -2.24 -13.04 -12.86
N LEU A 96 -1.57 -11.96 -13.25
CA LEU A 96 -1.95 -10.62 -12.82
C LEU A 96 -3.32 -10.19 -13.37
N ARG A 97 -3.70 -10.68 -14.56
CA ARG A 97 -5.04 -10.38 -15.13
C ARG A 97 -6.14 -10.96 -14.25
N ALA A 98 -5.99 -12.22 -13.84
CA ALA A 98 -6.93 -12.87 -12.96
C ALA A 98 -6.99 -12.19 -11.60
N PHE A 99 -5.86 -11.83 -11.03
CA PHE A 99 -5.79 -11.12 -9.75
C PHE A 99 -6.43 -9.72 -9.83
N HIS A 100 -6.15 -8.98 -10.90
CA HIS A 100 -6.79 -7.70 -11.19
C HIS A 100 -8.32 -7.83 -11.21
N ASP A 101 -8.84 -8.83 -11.91
CA ASP A 101 -10.29 -9.05 -12.02
C ASP A 101 -10.90 -9.43 -10.66
N GLU A 102 -10.20 -10.23 -9.88
CA GLU A 102 -10.61 -10.57 -8.51
C GLU A 102 -10.70 -9.32 -7.63
N LEU A 103 -9.68 -8.47 -7.64
CA LEU A 103 -9.68 -7.23 -6.87
C LEU A 103 -10.80 -6.28 -7.33
N ARG A 104 -11.01 -6.16 -8.63
CA ARG A 104 -12.11 -5.36 -9.17
C ARG A 104 -13.46 -5.87 -8.70
N ALA A 105 -13.67 -7.17 -8.69
CA ALA A 105 -14.90 -7.78 -8.18
C ALA A 105 -15.13 -7.48 -6.69
N LYS A 106 -14.07 -7.27 -5.93
CA LYS A 106 -14.12 -6.87 -4.52
C LYS A 106 -14.27 -5.35 -4.34
N GLY A 107 -14.39 -4.57 -5.41
CA GLY A 107 -14.59 -3.13 -5.35
C GLY A 107 -13.33 -2.29 -5.31
N VAL A 108 -12.16 -2.88 -5.52
CA VAL A 108 -10.90 -2.14 -5.56
C VAL A 108 -10.84 -1.25 -6.79
N GLN A 109 -10.38 -0.01 -6.60
CA GLN A 109 -10.21 0.95 -7.68
C GLN A 109 -8.77 0.93 -8.20
N PHE A 110 -8.63 1.15 -9.50
CA PHE A 110 -7.35 1.13 -10.20
C PHE A 110 -7.06 2.52 -10.78
N PRO A 111 -6.25 3.35 -10.12
CA PRO A 111 -5.82 4.63 -10.70
C PRO A 111 -5.07 4.46 -12.01
N VAL A 112 -4.38 3.33 -12.19
CA VAL A 112 -3.81 2.91 -13.47
C VAL A 112 -4.32 1.51 -13.76
N GLU A 113 -5.09 1.39 -14.84
CA GLU A 113 -5.64 0.11 -15.30
C GLU A 113 -4.53 -0.83 -15.77
N LEU A 114 -4.83 -2.12 -15.78
CA LEU A 114 -3.92 -3.15 -16.24
C LEU A 114 -3.42 -2.84 -17.65
N LYS A 115 -2.12 -2.75 -17.81
CA LYS A 115 -1.47 -2.45 -19.08
C LYS A 115 -0.05 -3.01 -19.12
N GLN A 116 0.54 -3.02 -20.31
CA GLN A 116 1.98 -3.22 -20.43
C GLN A 116 2.74 -1.97 -20.04
N GLY A 117 3.72 -2.13 -19.16
CA GLY A 117 4.68 -1.08 -18.81
C GLY A 117 5.84 -1.01 -19.81
N ASN A 118 6.77 -0.09 -19.53
CA ASN A 118 7.93 0.16 -20.42
C ASN A 118 8.82 -1.07 -20.62
N GLY A 119 8.88 -1.98 -19.66
CA GLY A 119 9.66 -3.21 -19.77
C GLY A 119 8.94 -4.38 -20.41
N GLY A 120 7.73 -4.17 -20.95
CA GLY A 120 6.89 -5.23 -21.52
C GLY A 120 6.14 -6.07 -20.49
N HIS A 121 6.34 -5.83 -19.21
CA HIS A 121 5.62 -6.49 -18.13
C HIS A 121 4.26 -5.85 -17.91
N LEU A 122 3.29 -6.67 -17.51
CA LEU A 122 1.98 -6.16 -17.09
C LEU A 122 2.12 -5.43 -15.76
N LEU A 123 1.36 -4.35 -15.62
CA LEU A 123 1.25 -3.61 -14.38
C LEU A 123 -0.15 -3.01 -14.20
N CYS A 124 -0.51 -2.72 -12.99
CA CYS A 124 -1.65 -1.87 -12.63
C CYS A 124 -1.32 -1.16 -11.33
N TYR A 125 -2.01 -0.06 -11.05
CA TYR A 125 -1.92 0.63 -9.76
C TYR A 125 -3.24 0.45 -9.03
N VAL A 126 -3.14 0.24 -7.73
CA VAL A 126 -4.27 -0.01 -6.84
C VAL A 126 -4.41 1.16 -5.87
N SER A 127 -5.64 1.62 -5.68
CA SER A 127 -5.96 2.61 -4.65
C SER A 127 -6.21 1.88 -3.33
N ALA A 128 -5.24 1.94 -2.44
CA ALA A 128 -5.33 1.40 -1.08
C ALA A 128 -5.90 2.44 -0.11
N PRO A 129 -6.26 2.04 1.12
CA PRO A 129 -6.69 2.99 2.15
C PRO A 129 -5.64 4.06 2.45
N ASP A 130 -6.07 5.16 3.04
CA ASP A 130 -5.21 6.25 3.52
C ASP A 130 -4.45 6.98 2.40
N GLY A 131 -4.99 6.98 1.20
CA GLY A 131 -4.37 7.65 0.05
C GLY A 131 -3.12 6.96 -0.46
N VAL A 132 -2.92 5.70 -0.15
CA VAL A 132 -1.75 4.92 -0.57
C VAL A 132 -1.99 4.37 -1.97
N SER A 133 -1.00 4.56 -2.85
CA SER A 133 -0.96 3.97 -4.19
C SER A 133 0.02 2.80 -4.22
N ILE A 134 -0.41 1.67 -4.74
CA ILE A 134 0.39 0.46 -4.84
C ILE A 134 0.43 -0.03 -6.27
#